data_a11af742bafe7a57381c9c6df9b6ce94
#
_entry.id   a11af742bafe7a57381c9c6df9b6ce94
#
_cell.length_a   1.000
_cell.length_b   1.000
_cell.length_c   1.000
_cell.angle_alpha   90.00
_cell.angle_beta   90.00
_cell.angle_gamma   90.00
#
_symmetry.space_group_name_H-M   'P 1'
#
loop_
_entity.id
_entity.type
_entity.pdbx_description
1 polymer ?
#
loop_
_entity_poly.entity_id
_entity_poly.type
_entity_poly.pdbx_seq_one_letter_code
_entity_poly.pdbx_strand_id
1 'polypeptide(L)'
;MSTTDTLPVTLDRITQAVEAVGLIPFVSNTGQVAAILPNRTIRIAVPEGHPAQGVADYPRFFDPSHADQIASAVRRLNASTYLPKVTSGTTETGAIALHLQHTFNWVVGATDDQVTAEVSQFIMAAVAMMNQLDIMFPDQWTKEGTNA
;
A
#
# COMPACT_ATOMS: atom_id res chain seq x y z
N MET A 1 -10.05 23.68 15.76
CA MET A 1 -8.62 23.37 15.65
C MET A 1 -8.10 23.85 14.30
N SER A 2 -6.92 24.44 14.30
CA SER A 2 -6.32 24.93 13.06
C SER A 2 -5.71 23.78 12.25
N THR A 3 -5.89 23.81 10.93
CA THR A 3 -5.24 22.84 10.01
C THR A 3 -3.73 23.02 9.95
N THR A 4 -3.21 24.14 10.51
CA THR A 4 -1.77 24.39 10.55
C THR A 4 -1.09 23.81 11.78
N ASP A 5 -1.87 23.30 12.75
CA ASP A 5 -1.30 22.71 13.95
C ASP A 5 -0.64 21.37 13.65
N THR A 6 0.61 21.21 14.07
CA THR A 6 1.35 19.96 13.94
C THR A 6 1.05 19.08 15.14
N LEU A 7 0.13 18.15 14.98
CA LEU A 7 -0.34 17.25 16.02
C LEU A 7 0.06 15.81 15.72
N PRO A 8 0.14 14.95 16.74
CA PRO A 8 0.39 13.53 16.51
C PRO A 8 -0.63 12.93 15.55
N VAL A 9 -0.18 12.10 14.62
CA VAL A 9 -1.06 11.44 13.67
C VAL A 9 -1.63 10.19 14.32
N THR A 10 -2.96 10.15 14.42
CA THR A 10 -3.72 9.07 15.05
C THR A 10 -4.54 8.34 14.01
N LEU A 11 -5.08 7.18 14.40
CA LEU A 11 -6.00 6.42 13.53
C LEU A 11 -7.21 7.29 13.14
N ASP A 12 -7.74 8.07 14.08
CA ASP A 12 -8.88 8.96 13.77
C ASP A 12 -8.55 9.97 12.70
N ARG A 13 -7.36 10.57 12.78
CA ARG A 13 -6.94 11.57 11.78
C ARG A 13 -6.70 10.93 10.41
N ILE A 14 -6.16 9.71 10.38
CA ILE A 14 -6.00 8.95 9.14
C ILE A 14 -7.37 8.58 8.56
N THR A 15 -8.30 8.16 9.42
CA THR A 15 -9.68 7.84 9.01
C THR A 15 -10.33 9.05 8.34
N GLN A 16 -10.20 10.23 8.96
CA GLN A 16 -10.72 11.47 8.39
C GLN A 16 -10.06 11.79 7.04
N ALA A 17 -8.76 11.54 6.92
CA ALA A 17 -8.05 11.77 5.66
C ALA A 17 -8.55 10.84 4.54
N VAL A 18 -8.82 9.57 4.84
CA VAL A 18 -9.38 8.62 3.88
C VAL A 18 -10.77 9.08 3.42
N GLU A 19 -11.59 9.55 4.35
CA GLU A 19 -12.91 10.10 4.02
C GLU A 19 -12.78 11.36 3.16
N ALA A 20 -11.82 12.23 3.47
CA ALA A 20 -11.60 13.46 2.72
C ALA A 20 -11.16 13.18 1.27
N VAL A 21 -10.51 12.06 1.03
CA VAL A 21 -10.11 11.61 -0.31
C VAL A 21 -11.32 11.05 -1.10
N GLY A 22 -12.43 10.81 -0.44
CA GLY A 22 -13.64 10.30 -1.07
C GLY A 22 -13.80 8.78 -0.98
N LEU A 23 -13.04 8.13 -0.11
CA LEU A 23 -13.08 6.69 0.06
C LEU A 23 -13.74 6.32 1.39
N ILE A 24 -14.17 5.07 1.49
CA ILE A 24 -14.79 4.53 2.70
C ILE A 24 -13.70 3.90 3.57
N PRO A 25 -13.46 4.41 4.79
CA PRO A 25 -12.48 3.80 5.67
C PRO A 25 -13.07 2.64 6.46
N PHE A 26 -12.22 1.67 6.76
CA PHE A 26 -12.52 0.60 7.68
C PHE A 26 -11.41 0.53 8.73
N VAL A 27 -11.77 0.74 10.00
CA VAL A 27 -10.79 0.74 11.09
C VAL A 27 -10.81 -0.64 11.75
N SER A 28 -9.66 -1.32 11.70
CA SER A 28 -9.53 -2.61 12.35
C SER A 28 -9.13 -2.45 13.81
N ASN A 29 -9.40 -3.49 14.61
CA ASN A 29 -8.99 -3.52 16.01
C ASN A 29 -7.48 -3.80 16.18
N THR A 30 -6.76 -3.98 15.09
CA THR A 30 -5.31 -4.21 15.09
C THR A 30 -4.49 -2.96 14.78
N GLY A 31 -5.13 -1.79 14.78
CA GLY A 31 -4.41 -0.52 14.58
C GLY A 31 -4.19 -0.16 13.12
N GLN A 32 -5.11 -0.51 12.26
CA GLN A 32 -5.02 -0.21 10.83
C GLN A 32 -6.28 0.47 10.32
N VAL A 33 -6.09 1.35 9.34
CA VAL A 33 -7.19 1.96 8.58
C VAL A 33 -7.09 1.47 7.15
N ALA A 34 -8.11 0.77 6.68
CA ALA A 34 -8.19 0.32 5.29
C ALA A 34 -9.02 1.30 4.47
N ALA A 35 -8.57 1.56 3.26
CA ALA A 35 -9.37 2.26 2.25
C ALA A 35 -9.87 1.21 1.26
N ILE A 36 -11.19 1.11 1.11
CA ILE A 36 -11.80 0.07 0.31
C ILE A 36 -12.06 0.58 -1.09
N LEU A 37 -11.49 -0.13 -2.07
CA LEU A 37 -11.65 0.15 -3.49
C LEU A 37 -12.11 -1.13 -4.20
N PRO A 38 -12.72 -1.01 -5.39
CA PRO A 38 -13.09 -2.20 -6.15
C PRO A 38 -11.87 -3.09 -6.43
N ASN A 39 -11.94 -4.34 -5.98
CA ASN A 39 -10.90 -5.37 -6.18
C ASN A 39 -9.53 -5.02 -5.58
N ARG A 40 -9.47 -4.04 -4.68
CA ARG A 40 -8.21 -3.61 -4.06
C ARG A 40 -8.45 -3.15 -2.65
N THR A 41 -7.49 -3.41 -1.79
CA THR A 41 -7.52 -2.91 -0.42
C THR A 41 -6.17 -2.28 -0.11
N ILE A 42 -6.20 -1.05 0.37
CA ILE A 42 -5.00 -0.31 0.76
C ILE A 42 -5.14 0.01 2.24
N ARG A 43 -4.08 -0.26 3.00
CA ARG A 43 -4.11 -0.12 4.45
C ARG A 43 -3.04 0.84 4.91
N ILE A 44 -3.33 1.56 5.99
CA ILE A 44 -2.33 2.35 6.70
C ILE A 44 -2.29 1.83 8.13
N ALA A 45 -1.14 1.29 8.51
CA ALA A 45 -0.91 0.76 9.84
C ALA A 45 -0.14 1.77 10.68
N VAL A 46 -0.50 1.89 11.96
CA VAL A 46 0.21 2.74 12.91
C VAL A 46 0.70 1.83 14.04
N PRO A 47 1.81 1.10 13.83
CA PRO A 47 2.33 0.22 14.87
C PRO A 47 2.93 1.05 15.99
N GLU A 48 2.74 0.59 17.23
CA GLU A 48 3.25 1.27 18.40
C GLU A 48 4.79 1.30 18.36
N GLY A 49 5.36 2.48 18.55
CA GLY A 49 6.82 2.66 18.58
C GLY A 49 7.49 2.63 17.20
N HIS A 50 6.73 2.60 16.12
CA HIS A 50 7.25 2.55 14.76
C HIS A 50 6.56 3.58 13.87
N PRO A 51 7.19 4.00 12.77
CA PRO A 51 6.53 4.89 11.82
C PRO A 51 5.29 4.26 11.20
N ALA A 52 4.31 5.09 10.85
CA ALA A 52 3.14 4.63 10.13
C ALA A 52 3.53 4.10 8.75
N GLN A 53 2.86 3.03 8.33
CA GLN A 53 3.16 2.32 7.09
C GLN A 53 1.92 2.27 6.21
N GLY A 54 2.08 2.68 4.95
CA GLY A 54 1.08 2.38 3.92
C GLY A 54 1.41 1.02 3.30
N VAL A 55 0.42 0.15 3.18
CA VAL A 55 0.60 -1.21 2.68
C VAL A 55 -0.54 -1.55 1.73
N ALA A 56 -0.22 -2.15 0.60
CA ALA A 56 -1.21 -2.71 -0.29
C ALA A 56 -0.70 -4.04 -0.82
N ASP A 57 -1.60 -5.01 -0.89
CA ASP A 57 -1.28 -6.32 -1.43
C ASP A 57 -1.80 -6.39 -2.87
N TYR A 58 -0.91 -6.71 -3.80
CA TYR A 58 -1.31 -6.89 -5.18
C TYR A 58 -2.16 -8.16 -5.29
N PRO A 59 -3.35 -8.12 -5.90
CA PRO A 59 -4.30 -9.23 -5.81
C PRO A 59 -3.95 -10.46 -6.64
N ARG A 60 -2.95 -10.39 -7.53
CA ARG A 60 -2.55 -11.53 -8.36
C ARG A 60 -1.32 -12.21 -7.76
N PHE A 61 -1.29 -13.54 -7.90
CA PHE A 61 -0.13 -14.34 -7.52
C PHE A 61 0.49 -14.95 -8.77
N PHE A 62 1.81 -15.20 -8.73
CA PHE A 62 2.53 -15.64 -9.92
C PHE A 62 3.21 -16.97 -9.69
N ASP A 63 3.35 -17.73 -10.78
CA ASP A 63 4.05 -18.99 -10.74
C ASP A 63 5.55 -18.76 -10.48
N PRO A 64 6.18 -19.57 -9.62
CA PRO A 64 7.60 -19.38 -9.30
C PRO A 64 8.54 -19.57 -10.48
N SER A 65 8.09 -20.20 -11.59
CA SER A 65 8.89 -20.30 -12.80
C SER A 65 9.24 -18.94 -13.40
N HIS A 66 8.51 -17.89 -13.03
CA HIS A 66 8.76 -16.52 -13.49
C HIS A 66 9.49 -15.65 -12.47
N ALA A 67 10.09 -16.25 -11.44
CA ALA A 67 10.70 -15.54 -10.33
C ALA A 67 11.77 -14.54 -10.81
N ASP A 68 12.61 -14.93 -11.76
CA ASP A 68 13.69 -14.06 -12.23
C ASP A 68 13.16 -12.85 -12.98
N GLN A 69 12.15 -13.04 -13.82
CA GLN A 69 11.53 -11.94 -14.57
C GLN A 69 10.84 -10.96 -13.62
N ILE A 70 10.13 -11.49 -12.63
CA ILE A 70 9.43 -10.66 -11.64
C ILE A 70 10.43 -9.89 -10.78
N ALA A 71 11.49 -10.54 -10.30
CA ALA A 71 12.53 -9.87 -9.50
C ALA A 71 13.20 -8.75 -10.29
N SER A 72 13.48 -8.98 -11.57
CA SER A 72 14.06 -7.97 -12.44
C SER A 72 13.12 -6.78 -12.63
N ALA A 73 11.83 -7.05 -12.86
CA ALA A 73 10.82 -6.00 -13.02
C ALA A 73 10.66 -5.18 -11.74
N VAL A 74 10.63 -5.84 -10.58
CA VAL A 74 10.52 -5.16 -9.28
C VAL A 74 11.72 -4.22 -9.07
N ARG A 75 12.93 -4.66 -9.36
CA ARG A 75 14.12 -3.80 -9.26
C ARG A 75 14.01 -2.57 -10.15
N ARG A 76 13.55 -2.73 -11.39
CA ARG A 76 13.38 -1.60 -12.31
C ARG A 76 12.32 -0.62 -11.83
N LEU A 77 11.19 -1.14 -11.32
CA LEU A 77 10.13 -0.30 -10.79
C LEU A 77 10.63 0.52 -9.60
N ASN A 78 11.33 -0.12 -8.66
CA ASN A 78 11.85 0.57 -7.48
C ASN A 78 12.92 1.61 -7.84
N ALA A 79 13.69 1.36 -8.89
CA ALA A 79 14.71 2.31 -9.33
C ALA A 79 14.12 3.57 -9.96
N SER A 80 12.93 3.47 -10.55
CA SER A 80 12.29 4.58 -11.29
C SER A 80 11.11 5.22 -10.56
N THR A 81 10.69 4.67 -9.41
CA THR A 81 9.49 5.11 -8.71
C THR A 81 9.82 5.51 -7.28
N TYR A 82 9.45 6.73 -6.90
CA TYR A 82 9.69 7.21 -5.54
C TYR A 82 8.82 6.47 -4.53
N LEU A 83 7.52 6.34 -4.82
CA LEU A 83 6.59 5.58 -3.98
C LEU A 83 5.48 4.96 -4.84
N PRO A 84 4.90 3.84 -4.44
CA PRO A 84 5.30 3.01 -3.31
C PRO A 84 6.50 2.13 -3.67
N LYS A 85 7.12 1.54 -2.66
CA LYS A 85 8.12 0.50 -2.88
C LYS A 85 7.41 -0.83 -3.12
N VAL A 86 7.89 -1.59 -4.09
CA VAL A 86 7.36 -2.93 -4.41
C VAL A 86 8.30 -3.97 -3.83
N THR A 87 7.75 -4.94 -3.12
CA THR A 87 8.49 -6.09 -2.59
C THR A 87 7.80 -7.37 -3.03
N SER A 88 8.55 -8.46 -3.05
CA SER A 88 8.00 -9.78 -3.37
C SER A 88 8.23 -10.75 -2.23
N GLY A 89 7.33 -11.71 -2.11
CA GLY A 89 7.44 -12.78 -1.14
C GLY A 89 6.87 -14.06 -1.71
N THR A 90 7.08 -15.18 -1.00
CA THR A 90 6.58 -16.48 -1.40
C THR A 90 5.42 -16.86 -0.49
N THR A 91 4.30 -17.29 -1.07
CA THR A 91 3.16 -17.79 -0.32
C THR A 91 3.42 -19.21 0.19
N GLU A 92 2.53 -19.70 1.05
CA GLU A 92 2.62 -21.07 1.56
C GLU A 92 2.58 -22.12 0.46
N THR A 93 1.89 -21.82 -0.64
CA THR A 93 1.78 -22.72 -1.79
C THR A 93 2.91 -22.57 -2.80
N GLY A 94 3.90 -21.70 -2.51
CA GLY A 94 5.04 -21.46 -3.36
C GLY A 94 4.82 -20.41 -4.46
N ALA A 95 3.66 -19.78 -4.51
CA ALA A 95 3.41 -18.70 -5.46
C ALA A 95 4.14 -17.42 -5.04
N ILE A 96 4.34 -16.53 -5.99
CA ILE A 96 4.98 -15.23 -5.73
C ILE A 96 3.89 -14.19 -5.52
N ALA A 97 3.96 -13.49 -4.38
CA ALA A 97 3.08 -12.37 -4.05
C ALA A 97 3.85 -11.06 -4.12
N LEU A 98 3.19 -10.00 -4.55
CA LEU A 98 3.76 -8.65 -4.57
C LEU A 98 3.07 -7.77 -3.56
N HIS A 99 3.84 -6.95 -2.89
CA HIS A 99 3.37 -6.01 -1.87
C HIS A 99 3.88 -4.61 -2.18
N LEU A 100 3.04 -3.62 -1.91
CA LEU A 100 3.38 -2.22 -2.08
C LEU A 100 3.45 -1.59 -0.69
N GLN A 101 4.45 -0.74 -0.47
CA GLN A 101 4.74 -0.25 0.86
C GLN A 101 5.32 1.16 0.82
N HIS A 102 4.93 1.98 1.80
CA HIS A 102 5.47 3.31 1.99
C HIS A 102 5.50 3.64 3.48
N THR A 103 6.59 4.24 3.93
CA THR A 103 6.74 4.69 5.31
C THR A 103 6.44 6.18 5.38
N PHE A 104 5.47 6.57 6.21
CA PHE A 104 5.13 7.98 6.41
C PHE A 104 6.05 8.59 7.46
N ASN A 105 6.50 9.81 7.22
CA ASN A 105 7.34 10.54 8.16
C ASN A 105 6.49 11.49 9.01
N TRP A 106 5.79 10.93 9.99
CA TRP A 106 4.93 11.67 10.90
C TRP A 106 5.45 11.67 12.34
N VAL A 107 6.77 11.51 12.51
CA VAL A 107 7.40 11.36 13.82
C VAL A 107 7.10 12.55 14.73
N VAL A 108 7.16 13.76 14.18
CA VAL A 108 6.86 14.99 14.94
C VAL A 108 5.42 15.44 14.76
N GLY A 109 4.57 14.60 14.19
CA GLY A 109 3.21 14.94 13.86
C GLY A 109 3.07 15.57 12.48
N ALA A 110 1.86 15.96 12.14
CA ALA A 110 1.56 16.59 10.85
C ALA A 110 0.27 17.40 10.97
N THR A 111 0.10 18.40 10.11
CA THR A 111 -1.16 19.12 10.00
C THR A 111 -2.21 18.25 9.33
N ASP A 112 -3.49 18.59 9.47
CA ASP A 112 -4.55 17.84 8.80
C ASP A 112 -4.39 17.86 7.28
N ASP A 113 -3.98 18.99 6.72
CA ASP A 113 -3.75 19.10 5.27
C ASP A 113 -2.59 18.21 4.83
N GLN A 114 -1.53 18.11 5.63
CA GLN A 114 -0.40 17.23 5.33
C GLN A 114 -0.83 15.75 5.37
N VAL A 115 -1.57 15.35 6.39
CA VAL A 115 -2.04 13.97 6.50
C VAL A 115 -2.91 13.61 5.31
N THR A 116 -3.87 14.47 4.97
CA THR A 116 -4.75 14.24 3.83
C THR A 116 -3.97 14.16 2.51
N ALA A 117 -3.04 15.08 2.30
CA ALA A 117 -2.23 15.09 1.08
C ALA A 117 -1.38 13.82 0.94
N GLU A 118 -0.72 13.40 2.02
CA GLU A 118 0.16 12.24 1.98
C GLU A 118 -0.62 10.92 1.87
N VAL A 119 -1.76 10.82 2.54
CA VAL A 119 -2.66 9.66 2.40
C VAL A 119 -3.17 9.57 0.97
N SER A 120 -3.63 10.68 0.40
CA SER A 120 -4.09 10.75 -0.98
C SER A 120 -2.98 10.32 -1.94
N GLN A 121 -1.79 10.85 -1.76
CA GLN A 121 -0.64 10.57 -2.62
C GLN A 121 -0.29 9.07 -2.59
N PHE A 122 -0.28 8.47 -1.41
CA PHE A 122 0.02 7.04 -1.28
C PHE A 122 -1.05 6.19 -1.98
N ILE A 123 -2.33 6.48 -1.71
CA ILE A 123 -3.43 5.70 -2.30
C ILE A 123 -3.41 5.78 -3.82
N MET A 124 -3.26 6.98 -4.37
CA MET A 124 -3.22 7.18 -5.82
C MET A 124 -1.99 6.50 -6.43
N ALA A 125 -0.85 6.61 -5.80
CA ALA A 125 0.38 5.99 -6.28
C ALA A 125 0.30 4.46 -6.22
N ALA A 126 -0.30 3.90 -5.17
CA ALA A 126 -0.48 2.46 -5.04
C ALA A 126 -1.41 1.92 -6.13
N VAL A 127 -2.53 2.61 -6.38
CA VAL A 127 -3.46 2.22 -7.45
C VAL A 127 -2.77 2.29 -8.82
N ALA A 128 -2.04 3.37 -9.08
CA ALA A 128 -1.31 3.53 -10.33
C ALA A 128 -0.27 2.41 -10.51
N MET A 129 0.45 2.03 -9.45
CA MET A 129 1.42 0.95 -9.50
C MET A 129 0.73 -0.39 -9.78
N MET A 130 -0.42 -0.67 -9.14
CA MET A 130 -1.14 -1.91 -9.41
C MET A 130 -1.62 -1.98 -10.85
N ASN A 131 -2.07 -0.86 -11.42
CA ASN A 131 -2.45 -0.80 -12.83
C ASN A 131 -1.25 -1.04 -13.74
N GLN A 132 -0.08 -0.52 -13.38
CA GLN A 132 1.16 -0.76 -14.10
C GLN A 132 1.53 -2.26 -14.07
N LEU A 133 1.42 -2.89 -12.91
CA LEU A 133 1.68 -4.32 -12.76
C LEU A 133 0.71 -5.16 -13.62
N ASP A 134 -0.55 -4.75 -13.69
CA ASP A 134 -1.53 -5.43 -14.55
C ASP A 134 -1.11 -5.43 -16.02
N ILE A 135 -0.50 -4.33 -16.46
CA ILE A 135 -0.03 -4.20 -17.86
C ILE A 135 1.25 -4.99 -18.07
N MET A 136 2.17 -4.97 -17.10
CA MET A 136 3.50 -5.55 -17.24
C MET A 136 3.52 -7.07 -17.21
N PHE A 137 2.63 -7.68 -16.41
CA PHE A 137 2.70 -9.12 -16.17
C PHE A 137 1.59 -9.86 -16.90
N PRO A 138 1.96 -10.79 -17.83
CA PRO A 138 0.97 -11.58 -18.56
C PRO A 138 0.13 -12.46 -17.63
N ASP A 139 -1.13 -12.68 -17.99
CA ASP A 139 -2.02 -13.54 -17.23
C ASP A 139 -1.52 -14.98 -17.15
N GLN A 140 -0.78 -15.45 -18.16
CA GLN A 140 -0.21 -16.78 -18.15
C GLN A 140 0.78 -17.01 -17.01
N TRP A 141 1.32 -15.94 -16.43
CA TRP A 141 2.25 -16.04 -15.30
C TRP A 141 1.54 -16.23 -13.97
N THR A 142 0.22 -16.05 -13.93
CA THR A 142 -0.51 -16.11 -12.67
C THR A 142 -0.73 -17.53 -12.19
N LYS A 143 -0.84 -17.67 -10.88
CA LYS A 143 -1.09 -18.93 -10.19
C LYS A 143 -1.94 -18.64 -8.97
N GLU A 144 -2.87 -19.56 -8.63
CA GLU A 144 -3.56 -19.46 -7.35
C GLU A 144 -2.58 -19.58 -6.21
N GLY A 145 -2.53 -18.55 -5.36
CA GLY A 145 -1.52 -18.44 -4.31
C GLY A 145 -1.95 -18.90 -2.94
N THR A 146 -3.25 -18.90 -2.68
CA THR A 146 -3.75 -19.09 -1.33
C THR A 146 -4.81 -20.18 -1.19
N ASN A 147 -5.37 -20.63 -2.29
CA ASN A 147 -6.48 -21.59 -2.29
C ASN A 147 -6.04 -23.01 -2.66
N ALA A 148 -4.79 -23.19 -2.76
CA ALA A 148 -4.25 -24.49 -3.11
C ALA A 148 -4.46 -25.46 -1.98
#